data_235efbd88b2bec9b0d529b2617d1aa32
#
_entry.id   235efbd88b2bec9b0d529b2617d1aa32
#
_cell.length_a   1.000
_cell.length_b   1.000
_cell.length_c   1.000
_cell.angle_alpha   90.00
_cell.angle_beta   90.00
_cell.angle_gamma   90.00
#
_symmetry.space_group_name_H-M   'P 1'
#
loop_
_entity.id
_entity.type
_entity.pdbx_description
1 polymer ?
#
loop_
_entity_poly.entity_id
_entity_poly.type
_entity_poly.pdbx_seq_one_letter_code
_entity_poly.pdbx_strand_id
1 'polypeptide(L)'
;MNTKKYIRTTLLTIVLSLLAQLSFAQKAVVADSIDAEEAFGKKQVPQVPLEQCEHIDTCSIAKFAIVTKDGKQGIYDLDKHENVTEIDFDVADLFRRYVSEEGVEVFYFYVERGIERGTIGVVGENNHTVSVWMDNPEYVAKLDECTTIDSAMAQKCHDVLSEGLKSLDGTYGQVAVLDAQTGRLKAWIALEKDGEDYVEGKLLKQACSPRVLTLVGITPRLADINGSLKDKMDLCGGVYNIGDSISICDHNWRSGGYGVMTCRQALTHKSNVAMFKILLVHRGDDAFGIWKGMTSDEKQTNAMELAAVFNSLYQKNIITFPTLQADSVTEATIDRIKPLGRKYLQEVLIGLNKGDGIQASYAPKKVELAGIYGNYQGKDIENGEHKLAEMSFVGLFPAKKPRYALALFINRPNEPIHDSKDLANGIVNNLVEWLTKHVQ
;
A
#
# COMPACT_ATOMS: atom_id res chain seq x y z
N MET A 1 -37.53 3.78 -0.37
CA MET A 1 -36.79 4.83 -1.12
C MET A 1 -35.38 4.82 -0.64
N ASN A 2 -34.54 4.23 -1.41
CA ASN A 2 -33.06 4.28 -1.59
C ASN A 2 -32.09 4.57 -0.43
N THR A 3 -32.14 3.79 0.63
CA THR A 3 -31.01 3.70 1.61
C THR A 3 -29.95 2.65 1.24
N LYS A 4 -30.19 1.84 0.22
CA LYS A 4 -29.28 0.74 -0.20
C LYS A 4 -28.03 1.19 -0.98
N LYS A 5 -27.96 2.43 -1.45
CA LYS A 5 -26.83 2.94 -2.26
C LYS A 5 -25.70 3.54 -1.41
N TYR A 6 -25.98 3.93 -0.17
CA TYR A 6 -25.01 4.61 0.72
C TYR A 6 -24.06 3.67 1.48
N ILE A 7 -24.40 2.41 1.63
CA ILE A 7 -23.70 1.48 2.54
C ILE A 7 -22.58 0.69 1.83
N ARG A 8 -22.63 0.52 0.51
CA ARG A 8 -21.56 -0.14 -0.27
C ARG A 8 -20.22 0.62 -0.27
N THR A 9 -20.26 1.90 0.07
CA THR A 9 -19.14 2.82 -0.05
C THR A 9 -18.27 2.91 1.22
N THR A 10 -18.70 2.50 2.41
CA THR A 10 -18.11 3.01 3.65
C THR A 10 -16.89 2.25 4.17
N LEU A 11 -16.70 0.95 3.92
CA LEU A 11 -15.53 0.20 4.40
C LEU A 11 -14.47 -0.01 3.29
N LEU A 12 -14.94 -0.23 2.08
CA LEU A 12 -14.08 -0.09 0.90
C LEU A 12 -13.52 1.33 0.85
N THR A 13 -14.33 2.32 1.24
CA THR A 13 -13.94 3.73 1.37
C THR A 13 -12.98 3.98 2.53
N ILE A 14 -12.87 3.15 3.59
CA ILE A 14 -11.89 3.39 4.66
C ILE A 14 -10.49 2.94 4.23
N VAL A 15 -10.33 1.76 3.67
CA VAL A 15 -9.01 1.33 3.14
C VAL A 15 -8.71 2.00 1.81
N LEU A 16 -9.70 2.18 0.93
CA LEU A 16 -9.56 2.94 -0.32
C LEU A 16 -9.52 4.46 -0.09
N SER A 17 -10.20 5.04 0.92
CA SER A 17 -10.01 6.45 1.27
C SER A 17 -8.73 6.66 2.06
N LEU A 18 -8.24 5.66 2.79
CA LEU A 18 -6.89 5.68 3.34
C LEU A 18 -5.85 5.62 2.20
N LEU A 19 -6.00 4.71 1.25
CA LEU A 19 -5.16 4.66 0.05
C LEU A 19 -5.42 5.86 -0.89
N ALA A 20 -6.65 6.38 -0.94
CA ALA A 20 -7.03 7.54 -1.73
C ALA A 20 -6.58 8.88 -1.14
N GLN A 21 -6.44 8.98 0.17
CA GLN A 21 -5.92 10.17 0.85
C GLN A 21 -4.39 10.26 0.77
N LEU A 22 -3.68 9.16 0.49
CA LEU A 22 -2.23 9.17 0.22
C LEU A 22 -1.83 10.06 -0.97
N SER A 23 -2.74 10.40 -1.86
CA SER A 23 -2.47 11.33 -2.96
C SER A 23 -2.69 12.82 -2.64
N PHE A 24 -3.02 13.16 -1.38
CA PHE A 24 -3.06 14.58 -0.97
C PHE A 24 -1.66 15.22 -0.89
N ALA A 25 -0.59 14.43 -0.71
CA ALA A 25 0.78 14.97 -0.83
C ALA A 25 1.03 15.59 -2.22
N GLN A 26 0.41 15.03 -3.26
CA GLN A 26 0.42 15.61 -4.60
C GLN A 26 -0.43 16.89 -4.74
N LYS A 27 -1.42 17.13 -3.84
CA LYS A 27 -2.19 18.38 -3.83
C LYS A 27 -1.35 19.61 -3.47
N ALA A 28 -0.49 19.49 -2.46
CA ALA A 28 0.37 20.62 -2.06
C ALA A 28 1.33 21.00 -3.19
N VAL A 29 1.88 19.99 -3.89
CA VAL A 29 2.76 20.20 -5.04
C VAL A 29 2.00 20.86 -6.21
N VAL A 30 0.73 20.49 -6.43
CA VAL A 30 -0.09 21.12 -7.51
C VAL A 30 -0.45 22.55 -7.16
N ALA A 31 -0.75 22.87 -5.89
CA ALA A 31 -1.09 24.25 -5.48
C ALA A 31 0.13 25.19 -5.57
N ASP A 32 1.29 24.74 -5.08
CA ASP A 32 2.52 25.55 -5.13
C ASP A 32 3.09 25.73 -6.54
N SER A 33 2.78 24.79 -7.47
CA SER A 33 3.25 24.87 -8.86
C SER A 33 2.35 25.69 -9.77
N ILE A 34 1.08 25.90 -9.43
CA ILE A 34 0.18 26.82 -10.18
C ILE A 34 0.72 28.25 -10.14
N ASP A 35 1.25 28.68 -9.00
CA ASP A 35 1.86 30.01 -8.85
C ASP A 35 3.21 30.15 -9.61
N ALA A 36 3.91 29.04 -9.87
CA ALA A 36 5.19 29.06 -10.59
C ALA A 36 5.01 29.16 -12.12
N GLU A 37 3.90 28.70 -12.68
CA GLU A 37 3.66 28.72 -14.14
C GLU A 37 3.18 30.08 -14.68
N GLU A 38 2.57 30.91 -13.86
CA GLU A 38 2.33 32.32 -14.22
C GLU A 38 3.64 33.07 -14.53
N ALA A 39 4.77 32.58 -14.00
CA ALA A 39 6.09 33.18 -14.21
C ALA A 39 6.85 32.67 -15.47
N PHE A 40 6.51 31.50 -16.04
CA PHE A 40 7.35 30.84 -17.08
C PHE A 40 6.71 30.68 -18.47
N GLY A 41 5.47 31.06 -18.68
CA GLY A 41 4.80 31.02 -20.00
C GLY A 41 4.48 29.60 -20.49
N LYS A 42 3.35 29.43 -21.17
CA LYS A 42 2.90 28.13 -21.71
C LYS A 42 3.88 27.61 -22.76
N LYS A 43 4.52 26.48 -22.49
CA LYS A 43 5.24 25.71 -23.51
C LYS A 43 4.19 25.20 -24.54
N GLN A 44 4.34 25.57 -25.81
CA GLN A 44 3.45 25.04 -26.84
C GLN A 44 3.75 23.55 -27.07
N VAL A 45 2.76 22.71 -26.80
CA VAL A 45 2.84 21.27 -27.07
C VAL A 45 2.66 21.04 -28.57
N PRO A 46 3.56 20.33 -29.26
CA PRO A 46 3.38 19.98 -30.68
C PRO A 46 2.10 19.16 -30.88
N GLN A 47 1.25 19.57 -31.77
CA GLN A 47 -0.01 18.89 -32.04
C GLN A 47 0.18 17.80 -33.10
N VAL A 48 -0.18 16.55 -32.75
CA VAL A 48 -0.15 15.39 -33.63
C VAL A 48 -1.58 14.89 -33.84
N PRO A 49 -2.10 14.87 -35.07
CA PRO A 49 -3.42 14.31 -35.36
C PRO A 49 -3.52 12.84 -34.97
N LEU A 50 -4.67 12.41 -34.44
CA LEU A 50 -4.90 11.02 -34.01
C LEU A 50 -4.67 10.00 -35.13
N GLU A 51 -4.97 10.38 -36.39
CA GLU A 51 -4.77 9.50 -37.56
C GLU A 51 -3.29 9.17 -37.84
N GLN A 52 -2.37 9.90 -37.22
CA GLN A 52 -0.93 9.66 -37.32
C GLN A 52 -0.40 8.84 -36.12
N CYS A 53 -1.25 8.48 -35.17
CA CYS A 53 -0.88 7.65 -34.03
C CYS A 53 -1.04 6.17 -34.38
N GLU A 54 -0.10 5.35 -33.95
CA GLU A 54 -0.07 3.89 -34.17
C GLU A 54 -1.09 3.16 -33.31
N HIS A 55 -1.30 3.67 -32.09
CA HIS A 55 -2.21 3.12 -31.12
C HIS A 55 -2.87 4.21 -30.30
N ILE A 56 -4.14 4.00 -29.94
CA ILE A 56 -4.94 4.89 -29.10
C ILE A 56 -5.57 4.03 -28.02
N ASP A 57 -5.11 4.18 -26.77
CA ASP A 57 -5.69 3.53 -25.63
C ASP A 57 -6.60 4.53 -24.90
N THR A 58 -7.91 4.31 -25.00
CA THR A 58 -8.88 5.14 -24.30
C THR A 58 -8.84 4.79 -22.82
N CYS A 59 -8.34 5.71 -22.01
CA CYS A 59 -8.34 5.57 -20.56
C CYS A 59 -9.75 5.25 -20.04
N SER A 60 -9.84 4.60 -18.90
CA SER A 60 -11.10 4.27 -18.22
C SER A 60 -12.01 5.50 -17.96
N ILE A 61 -11.49 6.69 -18.22
CA ILE A 61 -12.18 7.98 -18.19
C ILE A 61 -12.24 8.48 -19.62
N ALA A 62 -13.43 8.57 -20.19
CA ALA A 62 -13.69 8.86 -21.60
C ALA A 62 -13.11 10.19 -22.15
N LYS A 63 -12.54 11.04 -21.31
CA LYS A 63 -11.99 12.35 -21.69
C LYS A 63 -10.59 12.27 -22.28
N PHE A 64 -9.75 11.35 -21.80
CA PHE A 64 -8.35 11.25 -22.21
C PHE A 64 -8.02 9.90 -22.83
N ALA A 65 -7.05 9.91 -23.73
CA ALA A 65 -6.43 8.72 -24.27
C ALA A 65 -4.90 8.81 -24.15
N ILE A 66 -4.26 7.65 -24.02
CA ILE A 66 -2.83 7.51 -24.24
C ILE A 66 -2.63 7.22 -25.72
N VAL A 67 -1.90 8.08 -26.39
CA VAL A 67 -1.60 7.94 -27.83
C VAL A 67 -0.16 7.50 -28.01
N THR A 68 0.07 6.58 -28.96
CA THR A 68 1.41 6.07 -29.26
C THR A 68 1.80 6.48 -30.69
N LYS A 69 2.99 7.02 -30.85
CA LYS A 69 3.62 7.33 -32.13
C LYS A 69 5.12 7.09 -32.07
N ASP A 70 5.66 6.43 -33.08
CA ASP A 70 7.09 6.06 -33.16
C ASP A 70 7.57 5.32 -31.90
N GLY A 71 6.70 4.46 -31.31
CA GLY A 71 6.96 3.73 -30.08
C GLY A 71 7.00 4.57 -28.81
N LYS A 72 6.64 5.86 -28.88
CA LYS A 72 6.52 6.76 -27.71
C LYS A 72 5.07 7.09 -27.42
N GLN A 73 4.78 7.39 -26.16
CA GLN A 73 3.44 7.67 -25.64
C GLN A 73 3.26 9.14 -25.27
N GLY A 74 2.02 9.61 -25.34
CA GLY A 74 1.62 10.94 -24.91
C GLY A 74 0.17 10.95 -24.43
N ILE A 75 -0.23 12.03 -23.77
CA ILE A 75 -1.60 12.23 -23.28
C ILE A 75 -2.35 13.11 -24.27
N TYR A 76 -3.55 12.67 -24.66
CA TYR A 76 -4.42 13.34 -25.63
C TYR A 76 -5.80 13.60 -25.01
N ASP A 77 -6.32 14.81 -25.18
CA ASP A 77 -7.70 15.17 -24.80
C ASP A 77 -8.64 14.85 -25.98
N LEU A 78 -9.52 13.90 -25.79
CA LEU A 78 -10.49 13.45 -26.78
C LEU A 78 -11.60 14.47 -27.03
N ASP A 79 -11.95 15.28 -26.05
CA ASP A 79 -13.01 16.30 -26.17
C ASP A 79 -12.52 17.52 -26.94
N LYS A 80 -11.28 17.91 -26.75
CA LYS A 80 -10.66 19.08 -27.41
C LYS A 80 -9.91 18.74 -28.68
N HIS A 81 -9.69 17.46 -28.93
CA HIS A 81 -8.88 16.99 -30.07
C HIS A 81 -7.46 17.56 -30.07
N GLU A 82 -6.80 17.61 -28.90
CA GLU A 82 -5.46 18.18 -28.76
C GLU A 82 -4.53 17.29 -27.89
N ASN A 83 -3.24 17.34 -28.22
CA ASN A 83 -2.24 16.74 -27.32
C ASN A 83 -2.07 17.60 -26.08
N VAL A 84 -2.19 16.96 -24.92
CA VAL A 84 -1.96 17.57 -23.61
C VAL A 84 -0.47 17.60 -23.28
N THR A 85 0.27 16.58 -23.76
CA THR A 85 1.72 16.47 -23.61
C THR A 85 2.40 16.20 -24.96
N GLU A 86 3.73 16.38 -25.01
CA GLU A 86 4.53 15.81 -26.09
C GLU A 86 4.38 14.27 -26.09
N ILE A 87 4.54 13.64 -27.28
CA ILE A 87 4.51 12.18 -27.43
C ILE A 87 5.95 11.69 -27.35
N ASP A 88 6.52 11.67 -26.15
CA ASP A 88 7.94 11.37 -25.91
C ASP A 88 8.19 10.47 -24.71
N PHE A 89 7.13 9.97 -24.06
CA PHE A 89 7.24 9.04 -22.96
C PHE A 89 7.44 7.59 -23.44
N ASP A 90 8.20 6.83 -22.69
CA ASP A 90 8.30 5.37 -22.85
C ASP A 90 7.06 4.67 -22.30
N VAL A 91 6.52 5.23 -21.21
CA VAL A 91 5.28 4.76 -20.57
C VAL A 91 4.45 5.98 -20.18
N ALA A 92 3.14 5.90 -20.42
CA ALA A 92 2.15 6.80 -19.84
C ALA A 92 0.95 5.98 -19.41
N ASP A 93 0.44 6.22 -18.20
CA ASP A 93 -0.72 5.51 -17.65
C ASP A 93 -1.55 6.42 -16.74
N LEU A 94 -2.88 6.42 -16.93
CA LEU A 94 -3.81 7.16 -16.08
C LEU A 94 -4.05 6.35 -14.78
N PHE A 95 -3.49 6.78 -13.68
CA PHE A 95 -3.68 6.06 -12.42
C PHE A 95 -4.70 6.69 -11.48
N ARG A 96 -5.14 7.95 -11.72
CA ARG A 96 -6.07 8.61 -10.82
C ARG A 96 -6.82 9.79 -11.41
N ARG A 97 -8.10 9.94 -10.96
CA ARG A 97 -8.92 11.15 -11.08
C ARG A 97 -9.22 11.69 -9.68
N TYR A 98 -9.09 12.98 -9.50
CA TYR A 98 -9.44 13.70 -8.28
C TYR A 98 -10.38 14.87 -8.61
N VAL A 99 -11.31 15.14 -7.71
CA VAL A 99 -12.18 16.33 -7.78
C VAL A 99 -12.02 17.11 -6.49
N SER A 100 -11.61 18.38 -6.56
CA SER A 100 -11.46 19.25 -5.39
C SER A 100 -12.82 19.60 -4.77
N GLU A 101 -12.81 20.16 -3.56
CA GLU A 101 -14.03 20.68 -2.91
C GLU A 101 -14.68 21.82 -3.71
N GLU A 102 -13.88 22.53 -4.51
CA GLU A 102 -14.32 23.62 -5.41
C GLU A 102 -14.79 23.09 -6.77
N GLY A 103 -14.82 21.79 -6.99
CA GLY A 103 -15.25 21.15 -8.23
C GLY A 103 -14.18 21.07 -9.31
N VAL A 104 -12.93 21.42 -9.04
CA VAL A 104 -11.84 21.31 -10.03
C VAL A 104 -11.42 19.85 -10.17
N GLU A 105 -11.43 19.36 -11.40
CA GLU A 105 -10.97 18.00 -11.72
C GLU A 105 -9.48 17.99 -12.02
N VAL A 106 -8.76 17.00 -11.47
CA VAL A 106 -7.35 16.75 -11.74
C VAL A 106 -7.18 15.28 -12.10
N PHE A 107 -6.50 15.03 -13.22
CA PHE A 107 -6.19 13.69 -13.71
C PHE A 107 -4.69 13.46 -13.59
N TYR A 108 -4.28 12.42 -12.89
CA TYR A 108 -2.88 12.10 -12.65
C TYR A 108 -2.45 10.94 -13.54
N PHE A 109 -1.39 11.18 -14.31
CA PHE A 109 -0.75 10.22 -15.19
C PHE A 109 0.63 9.89 -14.64
N TYR A 110 0.95 8.62 -14.54
CA TYR A 110 2.32 8.16 -14.36
C TYR A 110 3.01 8.18 -15.72
N VAL A 111 4.26 8.63 -15.77
CA VAL A 111 5.04 8.74 -17.02
C VAL A 111 6.49 8.32 -16.78
N GLU A 112 7.08 7.70 -17.81
CA GLU A 112 8.50 7.37 -17.87
C GLU A 112 9.12 7.94 -19.14
N ARG A 113 10.35 8.44 -19.07
CA ARG A 113 11.14 8.91 -20.20
C ARG A 113 12.62 8.53 -19.96
N GLY A 114 13.09 7.47 -20.62
CA GLY A 114 14.41 6.90 -20.33
C GLY A 114 14.50 6.43 -18.89
N ILE A 115 15.40 7.03 -18.14
CA ILE A 115 15.57 6.77 -16.70
C ILE A 115 14.69 7.68 -15.82
N GLU A 116 14.10 8.72 -16.40
CA GLU A 116 13.26 9.66 -15.67
C GLU A 116 11.87 9.06 -15.45
N ARG A 117 11.36 9.18 -14.24
CA ARG A 117 10.00 8.79 -13.86
C ARG A 117 9.29 9.96 -13.24
N GLY A 118 8.00 10.09 -13.51
CA GLY A 118 7.28 11.23 -13.02
C GLY A 118 5.79 11.04 -12.95
N THR A 119 5.14 12.08 -12.46
CA THR A 119 3.69 12.20 -12.46
C THR A 119 3.31 13.51 -13.17
N ILE A 120 2.37 13.42 -14.09
CA ILE A 120 1.75 14.59 -14.71
C ILE A 120 0.34 14.72 -14.18
N GLY A 121 0.04 15.86 -13.56
CA GLY A 121 -1.33 16.28 -13.23
C GLY A 121 -1.89 17.13 -14.36
N VAL A 122 -3.04 16.74 -14.92
CA VAL A 122 -3.81 17.56 -15.86
C VAL A 122 -4.96 18.21 -15.12
N VAL A 123 -4.98 19.54 -15.05
CA VAL A 123 -5.87 20.30 -14.18
C VAL A 123 -6.90 21.08 -15.00
N GLY A 124 -8.18 20.94 -14.62
CA GLY A 124 -9.27 21.79 -15.06
C GLY A 124 -9.65 21.64 -16.53
N GLU A 125 -10.47 22.59 -16.98
CA GLU A 125 -10.98 22.62 -18.36
C GLU A 125 -9.91 23.01 -19.39
N ASN A 126 -8.84 23.67 -18.97
CA ASN A 126 -7.81 24.20 -19.87
C ASN A 126 -6.62 23.27 -20.10
N ASN A 127 -6.68 22.01 -19.60
CA ASN A 127 -5.59 21.03 -19.70
C ASN A 127 -4.25 21.56 -19.19
N HIS A 128 -4.32 22.35 -18.11
CA HIS A 128 -3.13 22.83 -17.48
C HIS A 128 -2.33 21.65 -16.89
N THR A 129 -1.07 21.49 -17.29
CA THR A 129 -0.25 20.37 -16.86
C THR A 129 0.75 20.79 -15.80
N VAL A 130 0.82 19.99 -14.76
CA VAL A 130 1.85 20.10 -13.71
C VAL A 130 2.61 18.79 -13.67
N SER A 131 3.93 18.84 -13.88
CA SER A 131 4.76 17.65 -13.88
C SER A 131 5.71 17.64 -12.70
N VAL A 132 5.83 16.47 -12.06
CA VAL A 132 6.83 16.21 -11.02
C VAL A 132 7.69 15.03 -11.49
N TRP A 133 8.96 15.29 -11.73
CA TRP A 133 9.95 14.29 -12.15
C TRP A 133 10.80 13.86 -10.96
N MET A 134 10.90 12.57 -10.71
CA MET A 134 11.60 12.03 -9.55
C MET A 134 13.10 11.79 -9.82
N ASP A 135 13.48 11.64 -11.09
CA ASP A 135 14.86 11.26 -11.49
C ASP A 135 15.58 12.35 -12.29
N ASN A 136 15.12 13.60 -12.25
CA ASN A 136 15.85 14.71 -12.86
C ASN A 136 17.11 15.00 -12.06
N PRO A 137 18.31 14.97 -12.67
CA PRO A 137 19.58 15.20 -11.96
C PRO A 137 19.63 16.54 -11.19
N GLU A 138 19.02 17.61 -11.72
CA GLU A 138 18.93 18.88 -11.00
C GLU A 138 17.97 18.80 -9.81
N TYR A 139 16.92 18.00 -9.92
CA TYR A 139 15.95 17.77 -8.85
C TYR A 139 16.53 16.82 -7.79
N VAL A 140 17.26 15.78 -8.22
CA VAL A 140 18.01 14.89 -7.32
C VAL A 140 19.08 15.65 -6.56
N ALA A 141 19.84 16.55 -7.20
CA ALA A 141 20.84 17.38 -6.52
C ALA A 141 20.22 18.36 -5.50
N LYS A 142 19.03 18.91 -5.78
CA LYS A 142 18.27 19.72 -4.80
C LYS A 142 17.60 18.86 -3.73
N LEU A 143 17.22 17.61 -4.05
CA LEU A 143 16.69 16.66 -3.08
C LEU A 143 17.78 16.22 -2.09
N ASP A 144 19.03 16.07 -2.52
CA ASP A 144 20.16 15.71 -1.64
C ASP A 144 20.38 16.74 -0.53
N GLU A 145 20.05 18.02 -0.76
CA GLU A 145 20.13 19.06 0.27
C GLU A 145 18.89 19.12 1.17
N CYS A 146 17.72 18.67 0.70
CA CYS A 146 16.42 18.80 1.40
C CYS A 146 15.71 17.49 1.65
N THR A 147 16.30 16.34 1.30
CA THR A 147 15.65 15.04 1.41
C THR A 147 15.51 14.57 2.86
N THR A 148 14.43 13.84 3.14
CA THR A 148 14.27 13.12 4.40
C THR A 148 14.97 11.77 4.41
N ILE A 149 15.47 11.31 3.26
CA ILE A 149 16.16 10.03 3.09
C ILE A 149 17.45 10.03 3.89
N ASP A 150 17.66 8.95 4.63
CA ASP A 150 18.89 8.65 5.33
C ASP A 150 19.72 7.70 4.47
N SER A 151 20.82 8.17 3.92
CA SER A 151 21.64 7.39 2.98
C SER A 151 22.22 6.11 3.59
N ALA A 152 22.60 6.13 4.87
CA ALA A 152 23.08 4.92 5.55
C ALA A 152 21.96 3.89 5.75
N MET A 153 20.76 4.36 6.04
CA MET A 153 19.56 3.52 6.17
C MET A 153 19.15 2.97 4.80
N ALA A 154 19.13 3.79 3.77
CA ALA A 154 18.83 3.37 2.41
C ALA A 154 19.81 2.30 1.91
N GLN A 155 21.12 2.51 2.10
CA GLN A 155 22.15 1.52 1.75
C GLN A 155 21.94 0.21 2.52
N LYS A 156 21.66 0.28 3.83
CA LYS A 156 21.41 -0.92 4.62
C LYS A 156 20.15 -1.67 4.17
N CYS A 157 19.09 -0.95 3.82
CA CYS A 157 17.88 -1.55 3.24
C CYS A 157 18.19 -2.24 1.91
N HIS A 158 18.97 -1.60 1.04
CA HIS A 158 19.41 -2.19 -0.23
C HIS A 158 20.18 -3.49 -0.01
N ASP A 159 21.20 -3.49 0.85
CA ASP A 159 22.04 -4.65 1.10
C ASP A 159 21.25 -5.83 1.66
N VAL A 160 20.43 -5.58 2.69
CA VAL A 160 19.61 -6.63 3.32
C VAL A 160 18.53 -7.13 2.37
N LEU A 161 17.93 -6.26 1.55
CA LEU A 161 16.95 -6.66 0.55
C LEU A 161 17.60 -7.53 -0.52
N SER A 162 18.76 -7.14 -1.05
CA SER A 162 19.50 -7.90 -2.06
C SER A 162 19.91 -9.29 -1.55
N GLU A 163 20.50 -9.38 -0.35
CA GLU A 163 20.85 -10.65 0.29
C GLU A 163 19.61 -11.53 0.53
N GLY A 164 18.52 -10.91 1.01
CA GLY A 164 17.26 -11.59 1.25
C GLY A 164 16.62 -12.13 -0.03
N LEU A 165 16.59 -11.34 -1.10
CA LEU A 165 16.10 -11.78 -2.41
C LEU A 165 16.90 -12.96 -2.95
N LYS A 166 18.23 -12.93 -2.84
CA LYS A 166 19.09 -14.06 -3.22
C LYS A 166 18.77 -15.32 -2.42
N SER A 167 18.62 -15.19 -1.11
CA SER A 167 18.33 -16.33 -0.23
C SER A 167 16.94 -16.93 -0.42
N LEU A 168 15.98 -16.11 -0.84
CA LEU A 168 14.58 -16.50 -1.04
C LEU A 168 14.25 -16.81 -2.50
N ASP A 169 15.21 -16.74 -3.42
CA ASP A 169 15.00 -16.80 -4.88
C ASP A 169 13.87 -15.85 -5.34
N GLY A 170 13.89 -14.64 -4.78
CA GLY A 170 12.92 -13.59 -5.11
C GLY A 170 13.21 -12.99 -6.48
N THR A 171 12.18 -12.58 -7.20
CA THR A 171 12.32 -11.87 -8.48
C THR A 171 12.21 -10.36 -8.33
N TYR A 172 11.51 -9.90 -7.30
CA TYR A 172 11.31 -8.50 -7.00
C TYR A 172 11.17 -8.32 -5.50
N GLY A 173 11.66 -7.21 -4.98
CA GLY A 173 11.46 -6.81 -3.59
C GLY A 173 11.37 -5.31 -3.44
N GLN A 174 10.61 -4.88 -2.44
CA GLN A 174 10.46 -3.48 -2.10
C GLN A 174 10.45 -3.31 -0.58
N VAL A 175 11.17 -2.32 -0.07
CA VAL A 175 11.20 -1.96 1.35
C VAL A 175 11.03 -0.46 1.52
N ALA A 176 10.24 -0.06 2.51
CA ALA A 176 10.11 1.34 2.94
C ALA A 176 10.24 1.45 4.45
N VAL A 177 10.96 2.48 4.90
CA VAL A 177 11.15 2.82 6.31
C VAL A 177 10.71 4.26 6.52
N LEU A 178 9.81 4.46 7.47
CA LEU A 178 9.37 5.78 7.92
C LEU A 178 9.86 6.04 9.34
N ASP A 179 10.17 7.30 9.63
CA ASP A 179 10.20 7.79 11.00
C ASP A 179 8.77 7.78 11.55
N ALA A 180 8.52 6.96 12.55
CA ALA A 180 7.16 6.75 13.03
C ALA A 180 6.58 7.99 13.76
N GLN A 181 7.41 8.86 14.29
CA GLN A 181 6.97 10.06 15.02
C GLN A 181 6.59 11.20 14.08
N THR A 182 7.37 11.37 13.00
CA THR A 182 7.17 12.45 12.04
C THR A 182 6.46 12.00 10.76
N GLY A 183 6.39 10.69 10.50
CA GLY A 183 5.88 10.12 9.25
C GLY A 183 6.82 10.31 8.05
N ARG A 184 8.00 10.90 8.24
CA ARG A 184 8.97 11.17 7.17
C ARG A 184 9.56 9.89 6.62
N LEU A 185 9.69 9.81 5.30
CA LEU A 185 10.32 8.70 4.61
C LEU A 185 11.83 8.73 4.85
N LYS A 186 12.38 7.62 5.34
CA LYS A 186 13.81 7.47 5.64
C LYS A 186 14.54 6.59 4.64
N ALA A 187 13.86 5.59 4.09
CA ALA A 187 14.37 4.77 3.00
C ALA A 187 13.20 4.22 2.19
N TRP A 188 13.37 4.10 0.88
CA TRP A 188 12.43 3.42 -0.01
C TRP A 188 13.20 2.84 -1.19
N ILE A 189 13.36 1.53 -1.19
CA ILE A 189 14.19 0.78 -2.12
C ILE A 189 13.33 -0.26 -2.81
N ALA A 190 13.52 -0.43 -4.11
CA ALA A 190 13.02 -1.57 -4.87
C ALA A 190 14.16 -2.20 -5.64
N LEU A 191 14.19 -3.52 -5.68
CA LEU A 191 15.15 -4.31 -6.42
C LEU A 191 14.42 -5.33 -7.28
N GLU A 192 14.90 -5.57 -8.49
CA GLU A 192 14.44 -6.63 -9.38
C GLU A 192 15.60 -7.49 -9.88
N LYS A 193 15.30 -8.75 -10.16
CA LYS A 193 16.29 -9.75 -10.60
C LYS A 193 16.69 -9.46 -12.04
N ASP A 194 17.99 -9.31 -12.28
CA ASP A 194 18.60 -9.21 -13.60
C ASP A 194 19.71 -10.27 -13.73
N GLY A 195 19.40 -11.37 -14.38
CA GLY A 195 20.27 -12.55 -14.44
C GLY A 195 20.50 -13.16 -13.05
N GLU A 196 21.76 -13.16 -12.58
CA GLU A 196 22.13 -13.64 -11.23
C GLU A 196 22.20 -12.52 -10.18
N ASP A 197 22.12 -11.26 -10.62
CA ASP A 197 22.21 -10.08 -9.77
C ASP A 197 20.86 -9.39 -9.57
N TYR A 198 20.85 -8.35 -8.74
CA TYR A 198 19.69 -7.50 -8.47
C TYR A 198 20.08 -6.05 -8.77
N VAL A 199 19.25 -5.42 -9.56
CA VAL A 199 19.36 -4.01 -9.96
C VAL A 199 18.25 -3.19 -9.33
N GLU A 200 18.35 -1.87 -9.38
CA GLU A 200 17.26 -0.99 -8.96
C GLU A 200 16.01 -1.27 -9.79
N GLY A 201 14.93 -1.62 -9.09
CA GLY A 201 13.65 -1.94 -9.67
C GLY A 201 12.67 -0.76 -9.61
N LYS A 202 11.58 -0.87 -10.35
CA LYS A 202 10.48 0.10 -10.29
C LYS A 202 9.75 0.01 -8.94
N LEU A 203 9.32 1.16 -8.41
CA LEU A 203 8.52 1.25 -7.18
C LEU A 203 7.04 0.90 -7.46
N LEU A 204 6.79 -0.35 -7.83
CA LEU A 204 5.49 -0.83 -8.30
C LEU A 204 4.51 -1.04 -7.13
N LYS A 205 3.22 -0.95 -7.44
CA LYS A 205 2.19 -1.46 -6.53
C LYS A 205 2.14 -2.98 -6.61
N GLN A 206 2.04 -3.61 -5.44
CA GLN A 206 2.01 -5.05 -5.28
C GLN A 206 0.67 -5.47 -4.67
N ALA A 207 0.23 -6.69 -4.96
CA ALA A 207 -0.90 -7.25 -4.26
C ALA A 207 -0.58 -7.36 -2.77
N CYS A 208 -1.45 -6.89 -1.91
CA CYS A 208 -1.26 -7.00 -0.46
C CYS A 208 -2.07 -8.18 0.07
N SER A 209 -1.45 -8.99 0.93
CA SER A 209 -2.16 -10.10 1.58
C SER A 209 -3.50 -9.63 2.15
N PRO A 210 -4.63 -10.18 1.69
CA PRO A 210 -5.96 -9.81 2.19
C PRO A 210 -6.08 -9.94 3.71
N ARG A 211 -5.39 -10.90 4.32
CA ARG A 211 -5.38 -11.10 5.78
C ARG A 211 -4.79 -9.94 6.55
N VAL A 212 -3.72 -9.32 6.01
CA VAL A 212 -3.10 -8.14 6.63
C VAL A 212 -4.12 -7.01 6.69
N LEU A 213 -4.73 -6.70 5.54
CA LEU A 213 -5.70 -5.61 5.42
C LEU A 213 -6.97 -5.90 6.23
N THR A 214 -7.46 -7.15 6.20
CA THR A 214 -8.66 -7.56 6.92
C THR A 214 -8.47 -7.47 8.43
N LEU A 215 -7.39 -8.02 8.98
CA LEU A 215 -7.12 -7.97 10.41
C LEU A 215 -7.02 -6.53 10.92
N VAL A 216 -6.31 -5.69 10.19
CA VAL A 216 -6.15 -4.27 10.55
C VAL A 216 -7.47 -3.50 10.45
N GLY A 217 -8.29 -3.80 9.45
CA GLY A 217 -9.59 -3.17 9.28
C GLY A 217 -10.66 -3.64 10.28
N ILE A 218 -10.62 -4.89 10.71
CA ILE A 218 -11.66 -5.49 11.59
C ILE A 218 -11.35 -5.31 13.07
N THR A 219 -10.08 -5.39 13.49
CA THR A 219 -9.71 -5.32 14.91
C THR A 219 -10.24 -4.08 15.63
N PRO A 220 -10.16 -2.85 15.08
CA PRO A 220 -10.73 -1.68 15.72
C PRO A 220 -12.28 -1.73 15.83
N ARG A 221 -12.95 -2.47 14.94
CA ARG A 221 -14.41 -2.59 14.92
C ARG A 221 -14.98 -3.33 16.13
N LEU A 222 -14.16 -4.13 16.81
CA LEU A 222 -14.55 -4.74 18.07
C LEU A 222 -14.95 -3.69 19.12
N ALA A 223 -14.26 -2.54 19.14
CA ALA A 223 -14.65 -1.42 20.00
C ALA A 223 -15.95 -0.73 19.56
N ASP A 224 -16.25 -0.71 18.27
CA ASP A 224 -17.45 -0.09 17.72
C ASP A 224 -18.74 -0.85 18.16
N ILE A 225 -18.65 -2.17 18.32
CA ILE A 225 -19.74 -3.03 18.77
C ILE A 225 -19.75 -3.25 20.30
N ASN A 226 -19.00 -2.46 21.05
CA ASN A 226 -18.79 -2.61 22.49
C ASN A 226 -18.21 -3.98 22.91
N GLY A 227 -17.54 -4.67 21.98
CA GLY A 227 -16.86 -5.93 22.25
C GLY A 227 -15.53 -5.73 22.97
N SER A 228 -15.00 -6.79 23.56
CA SER A 228 -13.73 -6.79 24.28
C SER A 228 -12.80 -7.89 23.75
N LEU A 229 -11.51 -7.63 23.77
CA LEU A 229 -10.49 -8.65 23.48
C LEU A 229 -10.52 -9.84 24.44
N LYS A 230 -11.20 -9.71 25.61
CA LYS A 230 -11.37 -10.76 26.60
C LYS A 230 -12.61 -11.63 26.36
N ASP A 231 -13.53 -11.17 25.53
CA ASP A 231 -14.77 -11.90 25.23
C ASP A 231 -14.43 -13.23 24.57
N LYS A 232 -15.15 -14.27 24.96
CA LYS A 232 -15.03 -15.60 24.35
C LYS A 232 -15.81 -15.66 23.05
N MET A 233 -15.22 -16.32 22.06
CA MET A 233 -15.79 -16.55 20.76
C MET A 233 -15.62 -18.01 20.37
N ASP A 234 -16.71 -18.66 19.98
CA ASP A 234 -16.67 -19.97 19.37
C ASP A 234 -16.28 -19.83 17.89
N LEU A 235 -15.19 -20.47 17.48
CA LEU A 235 -14.69 -20.44 16.12
C LEU A 235 -15.16 -21.62 15.26
N CYS A 236 -16.18 -22.35 15.73
CA CYS A 236 -16.89 -23.40 14.98
C CYS A 236 -15.96 -24.47 14.39
N GLY A 237 -14.89 -24.87 15.10
CA GLY A 237 -13.89 -25.79 14.56
C GLY A 237 -13.16 -25.25 13.34
N GLY A 238 -13.09 -23.93 13.18
CA GLY A 238 -12.38 -23.26 12.07
C GLY A 238 -13.19 -23.16 10.78
N VAL A 239 -14.51 -23.45 10.81
CA VAL A 239 -15.39 -23.31 9.63
C VAL A 239 -16.69 -22.61 10.04
N TYR A 240 -16.98 -21.49 9.41
CA TYR A 240 -18.26 -20.79 9.56
C TYR A 240 -19.02 -20.82 8.23
N ASN A 241 -20.18 -21.44 8.23
CA ASN A 241 -21.01 -21.58 7.03
C ASN A 241 -22.01 -20.41 6.90
N ILE A 242 -22.10 -19.88 5.68
CA ILE A 242 -23.07 -18.85 5.30
C ILE A 242 -24.03 -19.49 4.30
N GLY A 243 -25.20 -19.93 4.78
CA GLY A 243 -26.11 -20.75 3.99
C GLY A 243 -25.46 -22.10 3.63
N ASP A 244 -25.89 -22.69 2.52
CA ASP A 244 -25.52 -24.05 2.13
C ASP A 244 -24.27 -24.12 1.24
N SER A 245 -23.77 -22.99 0.73
CA SER A 245 -22.79 -22.99 -0.36
C SER A 245 -21.51 -22.20 -0.07
N ILE A 246 -21.44 -21.44 1.01
CA ILE A 246 -20.32 -20.55 1.29
C ILE A 246 -19.77 -20.82 2.68
N SER A 247 -18.46 -20.98 2.79
CA SER A 247 -17.77 -21.19 4.06
C SER A 247 -16.61 -20.23 4.24
N ILE A 248 -16.49 -19.66 5.42
CA ILE A 248 -15.31 -18.93 5.88
C ILE A 248 -14.45 -19.90 6.67
N CYS A 249 -13.22 -20.18 6.19
CA CYS A 249 -12.36 -21.18 6.80
C CYS A 249 -11.10 -20.55 7.40
N ASP A 250 -10.71 -21.05 8.57
CA ASP A 250 -9.41 -20.81 9.15
C ASP A 250 -8.32 -21.63 8.44
N HIS A 251 -7.05 -21.23 8.56
CA HIS A 251 -5.96 -21.94 7.88
C HIS A 251 -5.77 -23.39 8.36
N ASN A 252 -6.18 -23.71 9.59
CA ASN A 252 -6.05 -25.04 10.22
C ASN A 252 -7.36 -25.82 10.28
N TRP A 253 -8.39 -25.42 9.53
CA TRP A 253 -9.73 -26.05 9.60
C TRP A 253 -9.69 -27.58 9.32
N ARG A 254 -8.80 -28.04 8.42
CA ARG A 254 -8.65 -29.47 8.14
C ARG A 254 -8.06 -30.28 9.29
N SER A 255 -7.42 -29.61 10.24
CA SER A 255 -6.86 -30.23 11.46
C SER A 255 -7.77 -30.02 12.68
N GLY A 256 -9.06 -29.70 12.45
CA GLY A 256 -10.05 -29.48 13.51
C GLY A 256 -10.24 -28.01 13.91
N GLY A 257 -9.49 -27.11 13.29
CA GLY A 257 -9.63 -25.66 13.50
C GLY A 257 -9.36 -25.21 14.93
N TYR A 258 -9.94 -24.07 15.26
CA TYR A 258 -9.96 -23.52 16.61
C TYR A 258 -11.34 -23.75 17.25
N GLY A 259 -11.36 -24.02 18.55
CA GLY A 259 -12.58 -24.10 19.35
C GLY A 259 -12.98 -22.74 19.94
N VAL A 260 -13.42 -22.76 21.20
CA VAL A 260 -13.76 -21.52 21.93
C VAL A 260 -12.50 -20.91 22.51
N MET A 261 -12.24 -19.64 22.14
CA MET A 261 -11.11 -18.87 22.68
C MET A 261 -11.49 -17.40 22.85
N THR A 262 -10.61 -16.59 23.45
CA THR A 262 -10.84 -15.14 23.56
C THR A 262 -10.69 -14.48 22.19
N CYS A 263 -11.37 -13.35 21.96
CA CYS A 263 -11.18 -12.54 20.76
C CYS A 263 -9.71 -12.19 20.51
N ARG A 264 -8.96 -11.89 21.59
CA ARG A 264 -7.50 -11.65 21.50
C ARG A 264 -6.79 -12.84 20.88
N GLN A 265 -6.95 -14.04 21.45
CA GLN A 265 -6.30 -15.25 20.94
C GLN A 265 -6.70 -15.51 19.48
N ALA A 266 -7.98 -15.42 19.17
CA ALA A 266 -8.47 -15.63 17.83
C ALA A 266 -7.83 -14.68 16.80
N LEU A 267 -7.69 -13.39 17.13
CA LEU A 267 -7.06 -12.39 16.26
C LEU A 267 -5.53 -12.58 16.19
N THR A 268 -4.87 -12.94 17.29
CA THR A 268 -3.43 -13.24 17.30
C THR A 268 -3.06 -14.56 16.63
N HIS A 269 -4.03 -15.42 16.35
CA HIS A 269 -3.92 -16.60 15.50
C HIS A 269 -4.38 -16.34 14.05
N LYS A 270 -4.73 -15.09 13.71
CA LYS A 270 -5.22 -14.68 12.38
C LYS A 270 -6.44 -15.48 11.92
N SER A 271 -7.37 -15.81 12.84
CA SER A 271 -8.57 -16.55 12.50
C SER A 271 -9.50 -15.75 11.57
N ASN A 272 -9.74 -16.28 10.38
CA ASN A 272 -10.70 -15.72 9.43
C ASN A 272 -12.12 -15.75 9.99
N VAL A 273 -12.47 -16.84 10.70
CA VAL A 273 -13.78 -16.99 11.34
C VAL A 273 -14.01 -15.92 12.39
N ALA A 274 -13.00 -15.61 13.23
CA ALA A 274 -13.09 -14.54 14.20
C ALA A 274 -13.29 -13.17 13.55
N MET A 275 -12.48 -12.86 12.55
CA MET A 275 -12.58 -11.60 11.81
C MET A 275 -13.95 -11.45 11.16
N PHE A 276 -14.45 -12.51 10.52
CA PHE A 276 -15.76 -12.48 9.91
C PHE A 276 -16.91 -12.33 10.95
N LYS A 277 -16.83 -13.01 12.09
CA LYS A 277 -17.83 -12.87 13.17
C LYS A 277 -17.88 -11.46 13.75
N ILE A 278 -16.73 -10.81 13.94
CA ILE A 278 -16.68 -9.39 14.34
C ILE A 278 -17.37 -8.52 13.31
N LEU A 279 -17.08 -8.76 12.02
CA LEU A 279 -17.71 -8.03 10.92
C LEU A 279 -19.23 -8.29 10.87
N LEU A 280 -19.66 -9.53 11.07
CA LEU A 280 -21.07 -9.91 11.09
C LEU A 280 -21.85 -9.17 12.18
N VAL A 281 -21.34 -9.11 13.42
CA VAL A 281 -21.95 -8.36 14.51
C VAL A 281 -22.00 -6.87 14.21
N HIS A 282 -20.96 -6.33 13.51
CA HIS A 282 -20.86 -4.91 13.20
C HIS A 282 -21.73 -4.50 11.99
N ARG A 283 -21.99 -5.39 11.02
CA ARG A 283 -22.60 -5.08 9.73
C ARG A 283 -23.83 -5.92 9.38
N GLY A 284 -24.14 -6.94 10.16
CA GLY A 284 -25.31 -7.80 9.89
C GLY A 284 -25.23 -8.42 8.48
N ASP A 285 -26.33 -8.35 7.74
CA ASP A 285 -26.47 -8.98 6.42
C ASP A 285 -25.47 -8.48 5.36
N ASP A 286 -24.91 -7.28 5.52
CA ASP A 286 -23.92 -6.72 4.60
C ASP A 286 -22.51 -7.33 4.82
N ALA A 287 -22.30 -8.07 5.91
CA ALA A 287 -20.98 -8.56 6.32
C ALA A 287 -20.29 -9.40 5.23
N PHE A 288 -21.01 -10.27 4.54
CA PHE A 288 -20.42 -11.13 3.52
C PHE A 288 -19.95 -10.34 2.28
N GLY A 289 -20.75 -9.37 1.83
CA GLY A 289 -20.36 -8.50 0.72
C GLY A 289 -19.09 -7.68 1.02
N ILE A 290 -19.01 -7.19 2.26
CA ILE A 290 -17.83 -6.46 2.75
C ILE A 290 -16.62 -7.39 2.87
N TRP A 291 -16.80 -8.59 3.45
CA TRP A 291 -15.76 -9.59 3.58
C TRP A 291 -15.16 -9.95 2.21
N LYS A 292 -16.03 -10.28 1.24
CA LYS A 292 -15.60 -10.57 -0.13
C LYS A 292 -14.79 -9.42 -0.75
N GLY A 293 -15.26 -8.17 -0.55
CA GLY A 293 -14.52 -7.00 -1.01
C GLY A 293 -13.18 -6.78 -0.30
N MET A 294 -13.06 -7.12 0.99
CA MET A 294 -11.79 -7.02 1.74
C MET A 294 -10.79 -8.12 1.38
N THR A 295 -11.29 -9.29 0.97
CA THR A 295 -10.47 -10.46 0.63
C THR A 295 -10.28 -10.65 -0.88
N SER A 296 -10.72 -9.69 -1.72
CA SER A 296 -10.51 -9.75 -3.17
C SER A 296 -9.04 -9.49 -3.53
N ASP A 297 -8.61 -10.13 -4.61
CA ASP A 297 -7.24 -10.11 -5.12
C ASP A 297 -6.85 -8.77 -5.80
N GLU A 298 -7.80 -7.83 -5.91
CA GLU A 298 -7.64 -6.57 -6.66
C GLU A 298 -6.94 -5.45 -5.89
N LYS A 299 -6.52 -5.69 -4.64
CA LYS A 299 -5.94 -4.63 -3.81
C LYS A 299 -4.44 -4.58 -3.95
N GLN A 300 -3.98 -3.51 -4.55
CA GLN A 300 -2.57 -3.23 -4.71
C GLN A 300 -2.14 -2.02 -3.88
N THR A 301 -0.94 -2.09 -3.31
CA THR A 301 -0.29 -1.02 -2.56
C THR A 301 1.23 -1.15 -2.71
N ASN A 302 1.97 -0.12 -2.37
CA ASN A 302 3.43 -0.19 -2.27
C ASN A 302 3.88 -0.18 -0.80
N ALA A 303 5.17 -0.44 -0.57
CA ALA A 303 5.72 -0.53 0.78
C ALA A 303 5.58 0.79 1.55
N MET A 304 5.79 1.94 0.90
CA MET A 304 5.65 3.25 1.51
C MET A 304 4.20 3.52 1.96
N GLU A 305 3.23 3.31 1.06
CA GLU A 305 1.81 3.48 1.38
C GLU A 305 1.38 2.59 2.54
N LEU A 306 1.79 1.32 2.51
CA LEU A 306 1.46 0.37 3.57
C LEU A 306 2.06 0.78 4.92
N ALA A 307 3.33 1.21 4.94
CA ALA A 307 3.98 1.70 6.15
C ALA A 307 3.29 2.95 6.72
N ALA A 308 2.91 3.91 5.85
CA ALA A 308 2.23 5.14 6.25
C ALA A 308 0.85 4.88 6.86
N VAL A 309 0.04 4.04 6.21
CA VAL A 309 -1.29 3.64 6.70
C VAL A 309 -1.17 2.95 8.06
N PHE A 310 -0.24 2.00 8.19
CA PHE A 310 -0.02 1.26 9.44
C PHE A 310 0.42 2.18 10.57
N ASN A 311 1.37 3.08 10.31
CA ASN A 311 1.84 4.09 11.26
C ASN A 311 0.69 4.96 11.78
N SER A 312 -0.15 5.43 10.88
CA SER A 312 -1.29 6.30 11.19
C SER A 312 -2.33 5.60 12.05
N LEU A 313 -2.71 4.36 11.68
CA LEU A 313 -3.68 3.55 12.41
C LEU A 313 -3.17 3.18 13.82
N TYR A 314 -1.87 2.93 13.93
CA TYR A 314 -1.27 2.52 15.19
C TYR A 314 -1.11 3.68 16.19
N GLN A 315 -0.76 4.88 15.72
CA GLN A 315 -0.37 5.97 16.62
C GLN A 315 -1.46 7.00 16.92
N LYS A 316 -1.97 7.74 15.94
CA LYS A 316 -2.67 9.00 16.24
C LYS A 316 -3.95 9.28 15.42
N ASN A 317 -4.52 8.39 14.66
CA ASN A 317 -5.58 8.73 13.69
C ASN A 317 -5.21 9.86 12.70
N ILE A 318 -3.94 10.14 12.55
CA ILE A 318 -3.41 11.12 11.62
C ILE A 318 -2.61 10.35 10.59
N ILE A 319 -2.99 10.42 9.33
CA ILE A 319 -2.15 9.93 8.24
C ILE A 319 -1.15 11.03 7.96
N THR A 320 0.10 10.72 8.20
CA THR A 320 1.20 11.56 7.75
C THR A 320 1.66 10.99 6.42
N PHE A 321 1.49 11.77 5.36
CA PHE A 321 1.96 11.36 4.04
C PHE A 321 3.46 11.53 4.00
N PRO A 322 4.21 10.46 3.69
CA PRO A 322 5.64 10.57 3.53
C PRO A 322 5.95 11.50 2.36
N THR A 323 6.73 12.52 2.64
CA THR A 323 7.28 13.42 1.63
C THR A 323 8.77 13.22 1.55
N LEU A 324 9.34 13.44 0.37
CA LEU A 324 10.78 13.46 0.17
C LEU A 324 11.40 14.79 0.61
N GLN A 325 10.58 15.82 0.84
CA GLN A 325 11.02 17.16 1.26
C GLN A 325 11.00 17.29 2.78
N ALA A 326 12.08 17.83 3.34
CA ALA A 326 12.26 17.96 4.79
C ALA A 326 11.20 18.84 5.48
N ASP A 327 10.65 19.81 4.77
CA ASP A 327 9.80 20.85 5.35
C ASP A 327 8.29 20.66 5.11
N SER A 328 7.89 19.71 4.27
CA SER A 328 6.49 19.47 3.98
C SER A 328 6.00 18.17 4.62
N VAL A 329 5.05 18.29 5.55
CA VAL A 329 4.30 17.16 6.10
C VAL A 329 2.83 17.43 5.81
N THR A 330 2.22 16.58 4.99
CA THR A 330 0.77 16.65 4.79
C THR A 330 0.11 15.70 5.77
N GLU A 331 -0.69 16.24 6.66
CA GLU A 331 -1.44 15.49 7.67
C GLU A 331 -2.92 15.45 7.28
N ALA A 332 -3.51 14.24 7.33
CA ALA A 332 -4.95 14.07 7.22
C ALA A 332 -5.47 13.31 8.43
N THR A 333 -6.47 13.87 9.08
CA THR A 333 -7.08 13.26 10.27
C THR A 333 -8.00 12.13 9.89
N ILE A 334 -7.84 10.97 10.54
CA ILE A 334 -8.75 9.84 10.42
C ILE A 334 -9.62 9.78 11.68
N ASP A 335 -10.74 10.48 11.69
CA ASP A 335 -11.64 10.53 12.86
C ASP A 335 -12.43 9.23 13.12
N ARG A 336 -12.13 8.14 12.41
CA ARG A 336 -13.02 6.96 12.35
C ARG A 336 -12.64 5.81 13.27
N ILE A 337 -11.49 5.85 13.92
CA ILE A 337 -11.08 4.81 14.86
C ILE A 337 -11.16 5.33 16.28
N LYS A 338 -12.05 4.74 17.09
CA LYS A 338 -12.16 5.03 18.51
C LYS A 338 -10.80 4.75 19.20
N PRO A 339 -10.43 5.51 20.25
CA PRO A 339 -9.20 5.26 21.02
C PRO A 339 -9.07 3.81 21.53
N LEU A 340 -10.20 3.20 21.94
CA LEU A 340 -10.25 1.81 22.37
C LEU A 340 -9.94 0.85 21.20
N GLY A 341 -10.48 1.11 20.03
CA GLY A 341 -10.21 0.30 18.83
C GLY A 341 -8.74 0.31 18.44
N ARG A 342 -8.09 1.48 18.56
CA ARG A 342 -6.64 1.59 18.37
C ARG A 342 -5.86 0.80 19.38
N LYS A 343 -6.25 0.87 20.66
CA LYS A 343 -5.63 0.07 21.72
C LYS A 343 -5.76 -1.43 21.41
N TYR A 344 -6.91 -1.88 20.94
CA TYR A 344 -7.11 -3.27 20.53
C TYR A 344 -6.20 -3.65 19.36
N LEU A 345 -6.07 -2.80 18.35
CA LEU A 345 -5.15 -3.03 17.24
C LEU A 345 -3.71 -3.16 17.73
N GLN A 346 -3.27 -2.27 18.62
CA GLN A 346 -1.93 -2.32 19.22
C GLN A 346 -1.71 -3.63 19.98
N GLU A 347 -2.65 -4.03 20.84
CA GLU A 347 -2.56 -5.26 21.60
C GLU A 347 -2.53 -6.51 20.71
N VAL A 348 -3.29 -6.53 19.62
CA VAL A 348 -3.30 -7.66 18.69
C VAL A 348 -1.99 -7.71 17.89
N LEU A 349 -1.50 -6.58 17.35
CA LEU A 349 -0.25 -6.55 16.58
C LEU A 349 0.98 -6.91 17.42
N ILE A 350 1.01 -6.52 18.69
CA ILE A 350 2.03 -6.97 19.63
C ILE A 350 1.85 -8.45 19.95
N GLY A 351 0.61 -8.87 20.22
CA GLY A 351 0.27 -10.23 20.57
C GLY A 351 0.58 -11.26 19.47
N LEU A 352 0.48 -10.89 18.20
CA LEU A 352 0.90 -11.73 17.06
C LEU A 352 2.37 -12.19 17.19
N ASN A 353 3.23 -11.34 17.73
CA ASN A 353 4.68 -11.52 17.80
C ASN A 353 5.18 -11.94 19.19
N LYS A 354 4.28 -12.28 20.11
CA LYS A 354 4.62 -12.57 21.51
C LYS A 354 3.73 -13.65 22.11
N GLY A 355 4.29 -14.42 23.05
CA GLY A 355 3.54 -15.43 23.80
C GLY A 355 3.07 -16.57 22.91
N ASP A 356 1.75 -16.77 22.84
CA ASP A 356 1.07 -17.77 22.03
C ASP A 356 0.68 -17.28 20.61
N GLY A 357 1.08 -16.06 20.26
CA GLY A 357 0.82 -15.50 18.94
C GLY A 357 1.49 -16.29 17.82
N ILE A 358 0.79 -16.41 16.69
CA ILE A 358 1.21 -17.27 15.56
C ILE A 358 2.59 -16.91 14.97
N GLN A 359 3.06 -15.68 15.19
CA GLN A 359 4.35 -15.16 14.69
C GLN A 359 5.45 -15.16 15.77
N ALA A 360 5.13 -15.52 17.01
CA ALA A 360 6.03 -15.36 18.14
C ALA A 360 7.34 -16.16 18.01
N SER A 361 7.30 -17.30 17.33
CA SER A 361 8.48 -18.18 17.16
C SER A 361 9.58 -17.59 16.28
N TYR A 362 9.25 -16.66 15.40
CA TYR A 362 10.18 -16.02 14.46
C TYR A 362 10.26 -14.49 14.59
N ALA A 363 9.57 -13.92 15.55
CA ALA A 363 9.67 -12.49 15.86
C ALA A 363 11.08 -12.13 16.40
N PRO A 364 11.56 -10.89 16.18
CA PRO A 364 12.86 -10.46 16.70
C PRO A 364 12.89 -10.54 18.23
N LYS A 365 13.94 -11.17 18.80
CA LYS A 365 14.00 -11.44 20.23
C LYS A 365 14.39 -10.23 21.09
N LYS A 366 15.10 -9.27 20.49
CA LYS A 366 15.66 -8.11 21.20
C LYS A 366 14.79 -6.87 21.17
N VAL A 367 13.80 -6.84 20.28
CA VAL A 367 12.96 -5.67 20.01
C VAL A 367 11.51 -6.11 20.05
N GLU A 368 10.69 -5.46 20.87
CA GLU A 368 9.24 -5.71 20.86
C GLU A 368 8.64 -5.14 19.57
N LEU A 369 8.03 -6.00 18.77
CA LEU A 369 7.47 -5.71 17.44
C LEU A 369 5.95 -5.67 17.51
N ALA A 370 5.34 -4.63 16.93
CA ALA A 370 3.93 -4.58 16.59
C ALA A 370 3.79 -4.69 15.07
N GLY A 371 3.62 -5.91 14.56
CA GLY A 371 3.64 -6.11 13.12
C GLY A 371 2.92 -7.38 12.68
N ILE A 372 2.71 -7.49 11.38
CA ILE A 372 2.03 -8.61 10.76
C ILE A 372 2.73 -9.01 9.46
N TYR A 373 2.94 -10.32 9.29
CA TYR A 373 3.37 -10.93 8.05
C TYR A 373 2.16 -11.38 7.26
N GLY A 374 2.22 -11.25 5.95
CA GLY A 374 1.23 -11.71 5.01
C GLY A 374 1.85 -12.53 3.89
N ASN A 375 1.12 -13.56 3.45
CA ASN A 375 1.44 -14.32 2.26
C ASN A 375 0.24 -14.27 1.33
N TYR A 376 0.50 -14.06 0.07
CA TYR A 376 -0.50 -14.07 -0.98
C TYR A 376 -0.02 -14.97 -2.12
N GLN A 377 -0.94 -15.72 -2.72
CA GLN A 377 -0.67 -16.53 -3.88
C GLN A 377 -1.63 -16.11 -4.99
N GLY A 378 -1.15 -15.29 -5.91
CA GLY A 378 -1.88 -14.89 -7.11
C GLY A 378 -1.98 -16.02 -8.13
N LYS A 379 -2.97 -15.94 -9.02
CA LYS A 379 -2.99 -16.73 -10.25
C LYS A 379 -2.36 -15.89 -11.34
N ASP A 380 -1.42 -16.44 -12.07
CA ASP A 380 -0.97 -15.83 -13.31
C ASP A 380 -2.09 -15.92 -14.35
N ILE A 381 -2.48 -14.79 -14.91
CA ILE A 381 -3.65 -14.66 -15.76
C ILE A 381 -3.37 -15.20 -17.16
N GLU A 382 -2.11 -15.20 -17.62
CA GLU A 382 -1.82 -15.51 -19.03
C GLU A 382 -1.70 -17.00 -19.37
N ASN A 383 -1.28 -17.87 -18.44
CA ASN A 383 -1.06 -19.29 -18.77
C ASN A 383 -1.58 -20.30 -17.75
N GLY A 384 -2.16 -19.87 -16.64
CA GLY A 384 -2.78 -20.78 -15.64
C GLY A 384 -1.80 -21.65 -14.83
N GLU A 385 -0.51 -21.61 -15.11
CA GLU A 385 0.50 -22.51 -14.53
C GLU A 385 1.47 -21.84 -13.56
N HIS A 386 1.66 -20.53 -13.59
CA HIS A 386 2.61 -19.84 -12.72
C HIS A 386 1.89 -19.10 -11.58
N LYS A 387 2.21 -19.48 -10.37
CA LYS A 387 1.69 -18.82 -9.16
C LYS A 387 2.76 -17.88 -8.64
N LEU A 388 2.55 -16.57 -8.79
CA LEU A 388 3.36 -15.60 -8.05
C LEU A 388 3.03 -15.73 -6.57
N ALA A 389 4.03 -16.06 -5.77
CA ALA A 389 3.93 -16.01 -4.32
C ALA A 389 4.46 -14.65 -3.85
N GLU A 390 3.62 -13.88 -3.20
CA GLU A 390 3.99 -12.64 -2.55
C GLU A 390 4.10 -12.86 -1.05
N MET A 391 5.19 -12.40 -0.48
CA MET A 391 5.37 -12.29 0.95
C MET A 391 5.44 -10.81 1.32
N SER A 392 4.73 -10.43 2.35
CA SER A 392 4.71 -9.06 2.84
C SER A 392 4.90 -9.00 4.35
N PHE A 393 5.42 -7.88 4.80
CA PHE A 393 5.49 -7.51 6.20
C PHE A 393 5.17 -6.04 6.36
N VAL A 394 4.47 -5.71 7.46
CA VAL A 394 4.37 -4.34 7.93
C VAL A 394 4.35 -4.32 9.45
N GLY A 395 5.08 -3.37 10.04
CA GLY A 395 5.14 -3.26 11.49
C GLY A 395 5.83 -2.00 11.99
N LEU A 396 5.66 -1.76 13.29
CA LEU A 396 6.26 -0.65 14.02
C LEU A 396 7.11 -1.18 15.17
N PHE A 397 8.21 -0.51 15.43
CA PHE A 397 9.12 -0.87 16.50
C PHE A 397 9.92 0.34 17.05
N PRO A 398 10.33 0.30 18.34
CA PRO A 398 9.80 -0.60 19.38
C PRO A 398 8.29 -0.42 19.57
N ALA A 399 7.55 -1.49 19.82
CA ALA A 399 6.08 -1.49 19.76
C ALA A 399 5.40 -0.44 20.65
N LYS A 400 5.89 -0.20 21.86
CA LYS A 400 5.27 0.74 22.82
C LYS A 400 5.54 2.22 22.51
N LYS A 401 6.68 2.51 21.90
CA LYS A 401 7.10 3.86 21.49
C LYS A 401 7.75 3.75 20.12
N PRO A 402 6.96 3.62 19.06
CA PRO A 402 7.51 3.41 17.74
C PRO A 402 8.44 4.56 17.31
N ARG A 403 9.60 4.17 16.82
CA ARG A 403 10.57 5.06 16.17
C ARG A 403 10.52 4.88 14.68
N TYR A 404 10.21 3.67 14.22
CA TYR A 404 10.14 3.31 12.81
C TYR A 404 8.87 2.55 12.48
N ALA A 405 8.34 2.82 11.30
CA ALA A 405 7.40 1.97 10.59
C ALA A 405 8.13 1.38 9.38
N LEU A 406 8.06 0.07 9.22
CA LEU A 406 8.70 -0.70 8.16
C LEU A 406 7.64 -1.47 7.39
N ALA A 407 7.66 -1.40 6.07
CA ALA A 407 6.92 -2.32 5.22
C ALA A 407 7.83 -2.92 4.15
N LEU A 408 7.49 -4.14 3.73
CA LEU A 408 8.28 -4.94 2.82
C LEU A 408 7.37 -5.82 1.97
N PHE A 409 7.72 -5.96 0.68
CA PHE A 409 7.15 -6.90 -0.27
C PHE A 409 8.26 -7.69 -0.96
N ILE A 410 8.04 -9.00 -1.14
CA ILE A 410 8.91 -9.90 -1.91
C ILE A 410 8.04 -10.73 -2.84
N ASN A 411 8.36 -10.72 -4.13
CA ASN A 411 7.73 -11.61 -5.11
C ASN A 411 8.66 -12.77 -5.44
N ARG A 412 8.10 -13.97 -5.51
CA ARG A 412 8.79 -15.21 -5.89
C ARG A 412 7.99 -15.94 -6.97
N PRO A 413 8.63 -16.38 -8.06
CA PRO A 413 7.96 -17.22 -9.05
C PRO A 413 7.84 -18.66 -8.52
N ASN A 414 6.74 -19.31 -8.85
CA ASN A 414 6.55 -20.78 -8.89
C ASN A 414 6.75 -21.59 -7.61
N GLU A 415 6.79 -21.00 -6.42
CA GLU A 415 7.07 -21.78 -5.23
C GLU A 415 5.83 -21.96 -4.33
N PRO A 416 5.72 -23.09 -3.62
CA PRO A 416 4.73 -23.23 -2.58
C PRO A 416 4.90 -22.10 -1.56
N ILE A 417 3.80 -21.71 -0.93
CA ILE A 417 3.76 -20.66 0.07
C ILE A 417 4.85 -20.92 1.11
N HIS A 418 5.95 -20.13 1.03
CA HIS A 418 6.98 -20.19 2.06
C HIS A 418 6.44 -19.64 3.36
N ASP A 419 6.96 -20.17 4.45
CA ASP A 419 6.62 -19.70 5.77
C ASP A 419 7.09 -18.23 5.93
N SER A 420 6.25 -17.37 6.47
CA SER A 420 6.63 -16.00 6.89
C SER A 420 7.90 -15.95 7.75
N LYS A 421 8.30 -17.09 8.31
CA LYS A 421 9.54 -17.30 9.04
C LYS A 421 10.79 -17.03 8.20
N ASP A 422 10.76 -17.40 6.91
CA ASP A 422 11.91 -17.17 6.02
C ASP A 422 12.09 -15.68 5.74
N LEU A 423 10.99 -14.96 5.50
CA LEU A 423 11.00 -13.50 5.36
C LEU A 423 11.47 -12.83 6.66
N ALA A 424 10.99 -13.31 7.82
CA ALA A 424 11.36 -12.77 9.11
C ALA A 424 12.86 -12.93 9.38
N ASN A 425 13.41 -14.13 9.20
CA ASN A 425 14.80 -14.42 9.51
C ASN A 425 15.77 -13.83 8.48
N GLY A 426 15.40 -13.82 7.20
CA GLY A 426 16.26 -13.34 6.12
C GLY A 426 16.34 -11.82 6.07
N ILE A 427 15.23 -11.11 6.27
CA ILE A 427 15.17 -9.66 6.00
C ILE A 427 14.69 -8.88 7.22
N VAL A 428 13.47 -9.15 7.71
CA VAL A 428 12.81 -8.27 8.69
C VAL A 428 13.61 -8.15 9.99
N ASN A 429 14.06 -9.27 10.56
CA ASN A 429 14.79 -9.25 11.83
C ASN A 429 16.14 -8.52 11.69
N ASN A 430 16.83 -8.67 10.55
CA ASN A 430 18.07 -7.96 10.28
C ASN A 430 17.85 -6.45 10.23
N LEU A 431 16.81 -5.99 9.52
CA LEU A 431 16.48 -4.57 9.44
C LEU A 431 16.04 -4.01 10.80
N VAL A 432 15.13 -4.70 11.49
CA VAL A 432 14.62 -4.26 12.79
C VAL A 432 15.72 -4.17 13.85
N GLU A 433 16.63 -5.15 13.90
CA GLU A 433 17.74 -5.12 14.84
C GLU A 433 18.76 -4.04 14.50
N TRP A 434 19.07 -3.85 13.21
CA TRP A 434 20.01 -2.83 12.79
C TRP A 434 19.46 -1.42 13.06
N LEU A 435 18.22 -1.14 12.63
CA LEU A 435 17.56 0.15 12.83
C LEU A 435 17.45 0.52 14.32
N THR A 436 17.20 -0.47 15.17
CA THR A 436 17.11 -0.22 16.61
C THR A 436 18.45 0.14 17.25
N LYS A 437 19.58 -0.34 16.71
CA LYS A 437 20.92 -0.11 17.26
C LYS A 437 21.57 1.18 16.77
N HIS A 438 21.30 1.60 15.54
CA HIS A 438 22.07 2.64 14.85
C HIS A 438 21.46 4.04 14.93
N VAL A 439 20.38 4.18 15.69
CA VAL A 439 19.78 5.50 15.92
C VAL A 439 19.76 5.77 17.42
N GLN A 440 20.78 6.46 17.85
CA GLN A 440 20.84 7.15 19.14
C GLN A 440 20.39 8.59 18.98
#